data_ac6ecfce49d00628a9146b7f67b09f0a
#
_entry.id   ac6ecfce49d00628a9146b7f67b09f0a
#
_cell.length_a   1.000
_cell.length_b   1.000
_cell.length_c   1.000
_cell.angle_alpha   90.00
_cell.angle_beta   90.00
_cell.angle_gamma   90.00
#
_symmetry.space_group_name_H-M   'P 1'
#
loop_
_entity.id
_entity.type
_entity.pdbx_description
1 polymer ?
#
loop_
_entity_poly.entity_id
_entity_poly.type
_entity_poly.pdbx_seq_one_letter_code
_entity_poly.pdbx_strand_id
1 'polypeptide(L)'
;MQLQNFLDRYRQGERDFAHVDLSGASFSGVNLRNINLTGANLTKANLSWACLSHAKLTGARLHQTDLHNATLNNADFNQATLSRANLSKVDLRWATLQEADLNWADLTDSDLSGADLQRATLDQANLTYAKLNNTLLIGAELMEANLYCASLMGANLTGANLREAHLEQANLREAILVRANLTEANLNAAYLRSAILVKADLHRAILTDSDMSEANCEAADLSRANLTGAYLLKASLRKADLLRAVLQDVYLLRTDLSEANLRGADLRRADLSGAYLKDATLSEANLSEAYLLESYLIGTKLDGAQLTGCCIQGWHLEDVDLSKVECRYVFTEFNYATKSFCTRYPAVGDLQPGELGRENSEDNLTIEVRFIDAPTWDVLLFTLTQVELEFSDLKLTIKSYEHLEEEYILRLSASRLVNPKLLSQRILQLYPEMFERFVAQRQTILDLLKIKETRDYLKIEILPKRSAPPRPGPSVDHRRRMYQEVVIQIHRIIMSQAPDQFIDSVQRLLEFLKQENISTEEIQKKFITQVIVKRAEKDQMFQKQLLQWEDMAPEMARFSIVGQAVRLAIALIWSEVQPQ
;
A
#
# COMPACT_ATOMS: atom_id res chain seq x y z
N MET A 1 -42.48 -42.16 16.39
CA MET A 1 -43.14 -42.78 15.20
C MET A 1 -42.32 -44.00 14.76
N GLN A 2 -42.95 -45.12 14.33
CA GLN A 2 -42.16 -46.25 13.78
C GLN A 2 -41.57 -45.85 12.41
N LEU A 3 -40.29 -46.15 12.19
CA LEU A 3 -39.54 -45.75 10.98
C LEU A 3 -40.25 -46.21 9.68
N GLN A 4 -40.77 -47.43 9.64
CA GLN A 4 -41.43 -47.95 8.45
C GLN A 4 -42.68 -47.11 8.09
N ASN A 5 -43.51 -46.79 9.05
CA ASN A 5 -44.69 -45.93 8.85
C ASN A 5 -44.32 -44.51 8.35
N PHE A 6 -43.25 -43.94 8.89
CA PHE A 6 -42.73 -42.64 8.40
C PHE A 6 -42.32 -42.73 6.91
N LEU A 7 -41.55 -43.74 6.52
CA LEU A 7 -41.07 -43.93 5.15
C LEU A 7 -42.21 -44.16 4.17
N ASP A 8 -43.23 -44.93 4.57
CA ASP A 8 -44.39 -45.24 3.72
C ASP A 8 -45.24 -43.98 3.49
N ARG A 9 -45.48 -43.16 4.51
CA ARG A 9 -46.16 -41.87 4.37
C ARG A 9 -45.38 -40.93 3.46
N TYR A 10 -44.05 -40.84 3.63
CA TYR A 10 -43.20 -40.02 2.76
C TYR A 10 -43.26 -40.49 1.29
N ARG A 11 -43.24 -41.82 1.03
CA ARG A 11 -43.38 -42.41 -0.31
C ARG A 11 -44.75 -42.12 -0.94
N GLN A 12 -45.77 -42.01 -0.11
CA GLN A 12 -47.15 -41.62 -0.53
C GLN A 12 -47.28 -40.15 -0.86
N GLY A 13 -46.23 -39.38 -0.72
CA GLY A 13 -46.19 -37.95 -1.08
C GLY A 13 -46.32 -36.99 0.10
N GLU A 14 -46.49 -37.50 1.32
CA GLU A 14 -46.48 -36.61 2.49
C GLU A 14 -45.12 -35.98 2.71
N ARG A 15 -45.11 -34.71 3.06
CA ARG A 15 -43.87 -33.98 3.30
C ARG A 15 -43.87 -33.27 4.67
N ASP A 16 -45.00 -33.18 5.33
CA ASP A 16 -45.11 -32.53 6.63
C ASP A 16 -44.95 -33.54 7.77
N PHE A 17 -43.78 -33.47 8.42
CA PHE A 17 -43.38 -34.28 9.56
C PHE A 17 -42.86 -33.34 10.67
N ALA A 18 -43.47 -32.14 10.79
CA ALA A 18 -43.10 -31.22 11.85
C ALA A 18 -43.32 -31.88 13.24
N HIS A 19 -42.38 -31.51 14.17
CA HIS A 19 -42.42 -31.92 15.57
C HIS A 19 -42.41 -33.44 15.82
N VAL A 20 -42.11 -34.25 14.82
CA VAL A 20 -42.06 -35.71 14.96
C VAL A 20 -40.83 -36.12 15.82
N ASP A 21 -41.00 -37.17 16.61
CA ASP A 21 -39.86 -37.79 17.30
C ASP A 21 -39.32 -38.96 16.47
N LEU A 22 -38.09 -38.78 15.99
CA LEU A 22 -37.30 -39.71 15.19
C LEU A 22 -35.94 -39.96 15.83
N SER A 23 -35.84 -39.71 17.15
CA SER A 23 -34.58 -39.91 17.88
C SER A 23 -34.04 -41.32 17.74
N GLY A 24 -32.75 -41.45 17.46
CA GLY A 24 -32.06 -42.73 17.24
C GLY A 24 -32.50 -43.51 15.97
N ALA A 25 -33.37 -42.96 15.15
CA ALA A 25 -33.80 -43.64 13.92
C ALA A 25 -32.69 -43.64 12.85
N SER A 26 -32.69 -44.67 11.98
CA SER A 26 -31.71 -44.76 10.89
C SER A 26 -32.33 -44.47 9.53
N PHE A 27 -31.88 -43.40 8.88
CA PHE A 27 -32.27 -42.96 7.55
C PHE A 27 -31.07 -42.97 6.58
N SER A 28 -30.04 -43.75 6.86
CA SER A 28 -28.84 -43.79 6.03
C SER A 28 -29.17 -44.04 4.57
N GLY A 29 -28.70 -43.17 3.67
CA GLY A 29 -28.92 -43.23 2.23
C GLY A 29 -30.36 -42.94 1.76
N VAL A 30 -31.28 -42.55 2.66
CA VAL A 30 -32.67 -42.29 2.31
C VAL A 30 -32.83 -40.93 1.62
N ASN A 31 -33.68 -40.91 0.58
CA ASN A 31 -34.05 -39.64 -0.07
C ASN A 31 -35.25 -39.01 0.66
N LEU A 32 -34.99 -37.86 1.31
CA LEU A 32 -35.96 -37.08 2.10
C LEU A 32 -36.04 -35.62 1.58
N ARG A 33 -35.93 -35.40 0.28
CA ARG A 33 -35.99 -34.08 -0.35
C ARG A 33 -37.30 -33.35 -0.03
N ASN A 34 -37.21 -32.05 0.17
CA ASN A 34 -38.33 -31.14 0.45
C ASN A 34 -39.18 -31.55 1.68
N ILE A 35 -38.64 -32.37 2.59
CA ILE A 35 -39.36 -32.78 3.79
C ILE A 35 -39.45 -31.60 4.78
N ASN A 36 -40.56 -31.48 5.47
CA ASN A 36 -40.74 -30.59 6.61
C ASN A 36 -40.52 -31.37 7.92
N LEU A 37 -39.41 -31.12 8.57
CA LEU A 37 -38.99 -31.63 9.87
C LEU A 37 -38.87 -30.49 10.90
N THR A 38 -39.59 -29.38 10.70
CA THR A 38 -39.59 -28.25 11.62
C THR A 38 -39.86 -28.70 13.06
N GLY A 39 -38.96 -28.39 13.99
CA GLY A 39 -39.06 -28.75 15.41
C GLY A 39 -38.98 -30.27 15.69
N ALA A 40 -38.65 -31.09 14.71
CA ALA A 40 -38.54 -32.55 14.89
C ALA A 40 -37.37 -32.91 15.82
N ASN A 41 -37.50 -34.02 16.53
CA ASN A 41 -36.43 -34.61 17.33
C ASN A 41 -35.69 -35.68 16.54
N LEU A 42 -34.49 -35.37 16.11
CA LEU A 42 -33.57 -36.25 15.37
C LEU A 42 -32.32 -36.59 16.20
N THR A 43 -32.38 -36.36 17.51
CA THR A 43 -31.24 -36.61 18.41
C THR A 43 -30.69 -38.05 18.21
N LYS A 44 -29.36 -38.15 17.95
CA LYS A 44 -28.67 -39.39 17.70
C LYS A 44 -29.22 -40.22 16.51
N ALA A 45 -29.99 -39.62 15.63
CA ALA A 45 -30.43 -40.30 14.39
C ALA A 45 -29.24 -40.51 13.43
N ASN A 46 -29.32 -41.52 12.60
CA ASN A 46 -28.37 -41.72 11.50
C ASN A 46 -28.99 -41.25 10.19
N LEU A 47 -28.50 -40.13 9.66
CA LEU A 47 -28.89 -39.54 8.40
C LEU A 47 -27.69 -39.54 7.41
N SER A 48 -26.70 -40.42 7.64
CA SER A 48 -25.53 -40.50 6.77
C SER A 48 -25.94 -40.82 5.33
N TRP A 49 -25.32 -40.16 4.36
CA TRP A 49 -25.62 -40.29 2.94
C TRP A 49 -27.07 -39.95 2.55
N ALA A 50 -27.90 -39.42 3.47
CA ALA A 50 -29.26 -39.06 3.16
C ALA A 50 -29.32 -37.82 2.26
N CYS A 51 -30.35 -37.74 1.40
CA CYS A 51 -30.61 -36.55 0.61
C CYS A 51 -31.75 -35.76 1.27
N LEU A 52 -31.38 -34.61 1.85
CA LEU A 52 -32.27 -33.66 2.54
C LEU A 52 -32.29 -32.30 1.85
N SER A 53 -31.98 -32.25 0.54
CA SER A 53 -31.99 -30.99 -0.21
C SER A 53 -33.35 -30.29 -0.05
N HIS A 54 -33.32 -28.98 0.22
CA HIS A 54 -34.51 -28.15 0.47
C HIS A 54 -35.38 -28.60 1.65
N ALA A 55 -34.85 -29.39 2.57
CA ALA A 55 -35.58 -29.80 3.77
C ALA A 55 -35.77 -28.61 4.72
N LYS A 56 -36.90 -28.56 5.43
CA LYS A 56 -37.16 -27.60 6.50
C LYS A 56 -36.84 -28.25 7.83
N LEU A 57 -35.79 -27.78 8.50
CA LEU A 57 -35.30 -28.28 9.78
C LEU A 57 -35.26 -27.15 10.83
N THR A 58 -36.03 -26.09 10.60
CA THR A 58 -36.09 -24.94 11.50
C THR A 58 -36.40 -25.40 12.94
N GLY A 59 -35.53 -25.05 13.91
CA GLY A 59 -35.67 -25.44 15.32
C GLY A 59 -35.62 -26.95 15.59
N ALA A 60 -35.19 -27.77 14.63
CA ALA A 60 -35.05 -29.23 14.81
C ALA A 60 -33.91 -29.55 15.79
N ARG A 61 -34.06 -30.64 16.52
CA ARG A 61 -33.03 -31.12 17.46
C ARG A 61 -32.25 -32.27 16.82
N LEU A 62 -30.98 -31.96 16.46
CA LEU A 62 -30.05 -32.88 15.79
C LEU A 62 -28.81 -33.13 16.65
N HIS A 63 -28.92 -33.05 17.97
CA HIS A 63 -27.79 -33.30 18.86
C HIS A 63 -27.21 -34.70 18.66
N GLN A 64 -25.88 -34.78 18.42
CA GLN A 64 -25.16 -36.03 18.13
C GLN A 64 -25.75 -36.84 16.95
N THR A 65 -26.42 -36.20 15.99
CA THR A 65 -26.91 -36.79 14.76
C THR A 65 -25.75 -37.05 13.81
N ASP A 66 -25.77 -38.21 13.15
CA ASP A 66 -24.81 -38.54 12.10
C ASP A 66 -25.38 -38.13 10.73
N LEU A 67 -24.77 -37.11 10.12
CA LEU A 67 -25.13 -36.55 8.82
C LEU A 67 -23.98 -36.70 7.80
N HIS A 68 -22.94 -37.50 8.09
CA HIS A 68 -21.77 -37.54 7.23
C HIS A 68 -22.14 -37.92 5.77
N ASN A 69 -21.50 -37.23 4.82
CA ASN A 69 -21.80 -37.35 3.39
C ASN A 69 -23.27 -37.07 3.00
N ALA A 70 -24.09 -36.47 3.85
CA ALA A 70 -25.46 -36.10 3.50
C ALA A 70 -25.49 -34.93 2.52
N THR A 71 -26.54 -34.81 1.72
CA THR A 71 -26.79 -33.69 0.83
C THR A 71 -27.87 -32.80 1.43
N LEU A 72 -27.51 -31.62 1.88
CA LEU A 72 -28.33 -30.65 2.62
C LEU A 72 -28.40 -29.27 1.92
N ASN A 73 -28.05 -29.23 0.64
CA ASN A 73 -28.03 -27.98 -0.09
C ASN A 73 -29.41 -27.29 -0.08
N ASN A 74 -29.44 -25.99 0.18
CA ASN A 74 -30.64 -25.17 0.33
C ASN A 74 -31.58 -25.63 1.47
N ALA A 75 -31.12 -26.41 2.45
CA ALA A 75 -31.90 -26.79 3.60
C ALA A 75 -31.98 -25.62 4.62
N ASP A 76 -33.07 -25.58 5.35
CA ASP A 76 -33.31 -24.56 6.39
C ASP A 76 -33.10 -25.18 7.78
N PHE A 77 -31.99 -24.80 8.42
CA PHE A 77 -31.60 -25.17 9.78
C PHE A 77 -31.70 -24.01 10.76
N ASN A 78 -32.40 -22.95 10.44
CA ASN A 78 -32.47 -21.80 11.33
C ASN A 78 -32.90 -22.24 12.73
N GLN A 79 -32.13 -21.80 13.76
CA GLN A 79 -32.37 -22.14 15.17
C GLN A 79 -32.34 -23.66 15.48
N ALA A 80 -31.79 -24.49 14.60
CA ALA A 80 -31.62 -25.91 14.86
C ALA A 80 -30.48 -26.18 15.85
N THR A 81 -30.58 -27.29 16.61
CA THR A 81 -29.51 -27.71 17.52
C THR A 81 -28.73 -28.89 16.89
N LEU A 82 -27.54 -28.60 16.41
CA LEU A 82 -26.63 -29.55 15.74
C LEU A 82 -25.39 -29.83 16.61
N SER A 83 -25.45 -29.49 17.89
CA SER A 83 -24.27 -29.66 18.74
C SER A 83 -23.79 -31.10 18.77
N ARG A 84 -22.46 -31.26 18.61
CA ARG A 84 -21.79 -32.57 18.48
C ARG A 84 -22.30 -33.45 17.33
N ALA A 85 -22.99 -32.89 16.35
CA ALA A 85 -23.37 -33.66 15.14
C ALA A 85 -22.15 -33.95 14.27
N ASN A 86 -22.17 -35.08 13.60
CA ASN A 86 -21.20 -35.43 12.58
C ASN A 86 -21.70 -34.89 11.21
N LEU A 87 -21.13 -33.78 10.76
CA LEU A 87 -21.42 -33.11 9.51
C LEU A 87 -20.23 -33.25 8.53
N SER A 88 -19.35 -34.22 8.75
CA SER A 88 -18.17 -34.37 7.89
C SER A 88 -18.57 -34.71 6.45
N LYS A 89 -17.90 -34.02 5.49
CA LYS A 89 -18.13 -34.14 4.04
C LYS A 89 -19.56 -33.86 3.59
N VAL A 90 -20.31 -33.07 4.36
CA VAL A 90 -21.69 -32.72 4.04
C VAL A 90 -21.74 -31.61 2.99
N ASP A 91 -22.75 -31.66 2.11
CA ASP A 91 -23.07 -30.57 1.18
C ASP A 91 -24.14 -29.67 1.80
N LEU A 92 -23.72 -28.52 2.38
CA LEU A 92 -24.58 -27.47 2.97
C LEU A 92 -24.64 -26.21 2.11
N ARG A 93 -24.28 -26.28 0.84
CA ARG A 93 -24.27 -25.11 -0.03
C ARG A 93 -25.62 -24.42 -0.03
N TRP A 94 -25.58 -23.09 0.18
CA TRP A 94 -26.78 -22.24 0.21
C TRP A 94 -27.80 -22.60 1.30
N ALA A 95 -27.42 -23.40 2.30
CA ALA A 95 -28.26 -23.68 3.44
C ALA A 95 -28.36 -22.44 4.36
N THR A 96 -29.49 -22.32 5.10
CA THR A 96 -29.64 -21.31 6.13
C THR A 96 -29.51 -21.96 7.51
N LEU A 97 -28.59 -21.42 8.34
CA LEU A 97 -28.26 -21.90 9.67
C LEU A 97 -28.23 -20.73 10.66
N GLN A 98 -29.09 -19.71 10.43
CA GLN A 98 -29.13 -18.55 11.32
C GLN A 98 -29.47 -18.97 12.74
N GLU A 99 -28.68 -18.50 13.71
CA GLU A 99 -28.84 -18.82 15.14
C GLU A 99 -28.82 -20.34 15.45
N ALA A 100 -28.26 -21.18 14.55
CA ALA A 100 -28.11 -22.59 14.80
C ALA A 100 -26.98 -22.88 15.80
N ASP A 101 -27.14 -23.92 16.65
CA ASP A 101 -26.14 -24.42 17.56
C ASP A 101 -25.34 -25.57 16.92
N LEU A 102 -24.11 -25.26 16.51
CA LEU A 102 -23.14 -26.19 15.92
C LEU A 102 -21.94 -26.43 16.85
N ASN A 103 -22.06 -26.13 18.14
CA ASN A 103 -20.96 -26.28 19.07
C ASN A 103 -20.46 -27.73 19.09
N TRP A 104 -19.11 -27.90 19.02
CA TRP A 104 -18.44 -29.21 18.92
C TRP A 104 -18.88 -30.08 17.72
N ALA A 105 -19.54 -29.53 16.72
CA ALA A 105 -19.88 -30.28 15.52
C ALA A 105 -18.62 -30.59 14.69
N ASP A 106 -18.63 -31.75 14.02
CA ASP A 106 -17.59 -32.10 13.04
C ASP A 106 -18.06 -31.72 11.64
N LEU A 107 -17.47 -30.71 11.06
CA LEU A 107 -17.72 -30.17 9.72
C LEU A 107 -16.51 -30.43 8.79
N THR A 108 -15.63 -31.37 9.12
CA THR A 108 -14.43 -31.67 8.33
C THR A 108 -14.80 -31.95 6.87
N ASP A 109 -14.05 -31.35 5.93
CA ASP A 109 -14.26 -31.47 4.47
C ASP A 109 -15.67 -31.07 3.98
N SER A 110 -16.49 -30.40 4.78
CA SER A 110 -17.84 -29.95 4.40
C SER A 110 -17.84 -28.79 3.42
N ASP A 111 -18.92 -28.67 2.62
CA ASP A 111 -19.12 -27.53 1.72
C ASP A 111 -20.30 -26.66 2.20
N LEU A 112 -19.97 -25.53 2.80
CA LEU A 112 -20.92 -24.50 3.25
C LEU A 112 -20.91 -23.27 2.34
N SER A 113 -20.39 -23.38 1.11
CA SER A 113 -20.26 -22.23 0.22
C SER A 113 -21.61 -21.53 0.01
N GLY A 114 -21.64 -20.22 0.27
CA GLY A 114 -22.85 -19.39 0.17
C GLY A 114 -23.89 -19.64 1.27
N ALA A 115 -23.62 -20.45 2.29
CA ALA A 115 -24.53 -20.67 3.40
C ALA A 115 -24.65 -19.41 4.30
N ASP A 116 -25.78 -19.31 5.01
CA ASP A 116 -26.06 -18.25 5.96
C ASP A 116 -25.99 -18.78 7.40
N LEU A 117 -24.89 -18.45 8.09
CA LEU A 117 -24.60 -18.80 9.49
C LEU A 117 -24.62 -17.57 10.41
N GLN A 118 -25.41 -16.54 10.08
CA GLN A 118 -25.47 -15.35 10.91
C GLN A 118 -25.88 -15.71 12.34
N ARG A 119 -25.08 -15.28 13.32
CA ARG A 119 -25.27 -15.53 14.76
C ARG A 119 -25.32 -17.02 15.12
N ALA A 120 -24.88 -17.94 14.26
CA ALA A 120 -24.71 -19.33 14.64
C ALA A 120 -23.60 -19.49 15.68
N THR A 121 -23.69 -20.51 16.53
CA THR A 121 -22.63 -20.86 17.45
C THR A 121 -21.89 -22.10 16.94
N LEU A 122 -20.56 -21.97 16.78
CA LEU A 122 -19.65 -22.98 16.28
C LEU A 122 -18.44 -23.14 17.22
N ASP A 123 -18.62 -22.82 18.50
CA ASP A 123 -17.52 -22.91 19.45
C ASP A 123 -16.97 -24.33 19.49
N GLN A 124 -15.63 -24.44 19.39
CA GLN A 124 -14.91 -25.70 19.32
C GLN A 124 -15.35 -26.65 18.19
N ALA A 125 -16.06 -26.14 17.17
CA ALA A 125 -16.40 -26.92 16.00
C ALA A 125 -15.15 -27.23 15.16
N ASN A 126 -15.15 -28.42 14.52
CA ASN A 126 -14.08 -28.81 13.61
C ASN A 126 -14.47 -28.51 12.15
N LEU A 127 -13.88 -27.48 11.58
CA LEU A 127 -14.07 -27.01 10.21
C LEU A 127 -12.82 -27.26 9.34
N THR A 128 -11.98 -28.21 9.73
CA THR A 128 -10.74 -28.54 8.99
C THR A 128 -11.08 -28.87 7.54
N TYR A 129 -10.41 -28.19 6.58
CA TYR A 129 -10.64 -28.29 5.13
C TYR A 129 -12.04 -27.92 4.66
N ALA A 130 -12.90 -27.36 5.50
CA ALA A 130 -14.23 -26.93 5.12
C ALA A 130 -14.20 -25.79 4.07
N LYS A 131 -15.21 -25.77 3.20
CA LYS A 131 -15.41 -24.69 2.22
C LYS A 131 -16.50 -23.76 2.71
N LEU A 132 -16.10 -22.55 3.07
CA LEU A 132 -16.96 -21.47 3.55
C LEU A 132 -16.90 -20.25 2.61
N ASN A 133 -16.67 -20.46 1.31
CA ASN A 133 -16.54 -19.36 0.38
C ASN A 133 -17.86 -18.58 0.26
N ASN A 134 -17.78 -17.25 0.36
CA ASN A 134 -18.93 -16.33 0.33
C ASN A 134 -20.02 -16.66 1.39
N THR A 135 -19.64 -17.28 2.50
CA THR A 135 -20.54 -17.61 3.61
C THR A 135 -20.80 -16.37 4.45
N LEU A 136 -22.02 -16.22 4.97
CA LEU A 136 -22.38 -15.18 5.91
C LEU A 136 -22.21 -15.69 7.34
N LEU A 137 -21.19 -15.19 8.04
CA LEU A 137 -20.83 -15.51 9.42
C LEU A 137 -20.95 -14.28 10.33
N ILE A 138 -21.83 -13.33 10.00
CA ILE A 138 -21.98 -12.08 10.72
C ILE A 138 -22.41 -12.37 12.16
N GLY A 139 -21.56 -11.95 13.13
CA GLY A 139 -21.82 -12.18 14.55
C GLY A 139 -21.87 -13.64 14.98
N ALA A 140 -21.26 -14.55 14.20
CA ALA A 140 -21.13 -15.94 14.58
C ALA A 140 -20.09 -16.13 15.69
N GLU A 141 -20.32 -17.11 16.58
CA GLU A 141 -19.38 -17.53 17.63
C GLU A 141 -18.56 -18.71 17.12
N LEU A 142 -17.24 -18.55 17.07
CA LEU A 142 -16.27 -19.55 16.57
C LEU A 142 -15.09 -19.69 17.54
N MET A 143 -15.33 -19.46 18.84
CA MET A 143 -14.27 -19.52 19.84
C MET A 143 -13.64 -20.93 19.86
N GLU A 144 -12.30 -20.98 19.79
CA GLU A 144 -11.52 -22.22 19.72
C GLU A 144 -11.92 -23.15 18.54
N ALA A 145 -12.64 -22.67 17.52
CA ALA A 145 -12.98 -23.47 16.36
C ALA A 145 -11.74 -23.81 15.52
N ASN A 146 -11.71 -25.04 14.98
CA ASN A 146 -10.61 -25.47 14.12
C ASN A 146 -10.96 -25.24 12.64
N LEU A 147 -10.33 -24.22 12.05
CA LEU A 147 -10.46 -23.82 10.64
C LEU A 147 -9.16 -24.12 9.85
N TYR A 148 -8.34 -25.05 10.31
CA TYR A 148 -7.10 -25.41 9.64
C TYR A 148 -7.34 -25.72 8.16
N CYS A 149 -6.62 -25.03 7.25
CA CYS A 149 -6.77 -25.16 5.80
C CYS A 149 -8.19 -24.92 5.28
N ALA A 150 -9.09 -24.29 6.04
CA ALA A 150 -10.44 -23.95 5.56
C ALA A 150 -10.39 -22.85 4.50
N SER A 151 -11.36 -22.86 3.57
CA SER A 151 -11.51 -21.83 2.54
C SER A 151 -12.64 -20.88 2.89
N LEU A 152 -12.30 -19.63 3.28
CA LEU A 152 -13.25 -18.56 3.63
C LEU A 152 -13.17 -17.39 2.64
N MET A 153 -12.80 -17.66 1.39
CA MET A 153 -12.65 -16.60 0.38
C MET A 153 -13.96 -15.83 0.20
N GLY A 154 -13.89 -14.50 0.39
CA GLY A 154 -15.05 -13.62 0.30
C GLY A 154 -16.11 -13.82 1.40
N ALA A 155 -15.84 -14.60 2.45
CA ALA A 155 -16.77 -14.79 3.57
C ALA A 155 -16.94 -13.49 4.37
N ASN A 156 -18.14 -13.28 4.91
CA ASN A 156 -18.43 -12.13 5.77
C ASN A 156 -18.47 -12.54 7.25
N LEU A 157 -17.39 -12.24 7.97
CA LEU A 157 -17.20 -12.49 9.40
C LEU A 157 -17.34 -11.19 10.23
N THR A 158 -18.11 -10.21 9.75
CA THR A 158 -18.29 -8.95 10.47
C THR A 158 -18.79 -9.20 11.89
N GLY A 159 -18.01 -8.75 12.88
CA GLY A 159 -18.32 -8.93 14.31
C GLY A 159 -18.33 -10.36 14.80
N ALA A 160 -17.81 -11.32 14.04
CA ALA A 160 -17.67 -12.71 14.49
C ALA A 160 -16.62 -12.82 15.61
N ASN A 161 -16.83 -13.78 16.50
CA ASN A 161 -15.91 -14.11 17.56
C ASN A 161 -15.07 -15.34 17.18
N LEU A 162 -13.81 -15.10 16.85
CA LEU A 162 -12.81 -16.13 16.47
C LEU A 162 -11.69 -16.21 17.52
N ARG A 163 -12.01 -15.85 18.77
CA ARG A 163 -11.03 -15.90 19.85
C ARG A 163 -10.43 -17.31 19.96
N GLU A 164 -9.08 -17.38 20.03
CA GLU A 164 -8.34 -18.63 20.13
C GLU A 164 -8.63 -19.64 18.98
N ALA A 165 -9.23 -19.21 17.86
CA ALA A 165 -9.51 -20.08 16.73
C ALA A 165 -8.23 -20.49 15.99
N HIS A 166 -8.22 -21.68 15.43
CA HIS A 166 -7.14 -22.25 14.62
C HIS A 166 -7.38 -22.01 13.14
N LEU A 167 -6.72 -21.01 12.55
CA LEU A 167 -6.86 -20.57 11.17
C LEU A 167 -5.58 -20.80 10.36
N GLU A 168 -4.71 -21.70 10.81
CA GLU A 168 -3.44 -21.96 10.13
C GLU A 168 -3.69 -22.39 8.69
N GLN A 169 -3.01 -21.76 7.76
CA GLN A 169 -3.12 -21.97 6.32
C GLN A 169 -4.55 -21.75 5.75
N ALA A 170 -5.46 -21.15 6.51
CA ALA A 170 -6.80 -20.83 6.02
C ALA A 170 -6.74 -19.78 4.90
N ASN A 171 -7.65 -19.91 3.93
CA ASN A 171 -7.78 -18.96 2.84
C ASN A 171 -8.87 -17.93 3.15
N LEU A 172 -8.46 -16.75 3.62
CA LEU A 172 -9.29 -15.60 3.97
C LEU A 172 -9.20 -14.46 2.94
N ARG A 173 -8.80 -14.76 1.71
CA ARG A 173 -8.70 -13.73 0.66
C ARG A 173 -10.03 -13.03 0.47
N GLU A 174 -9.98 -11.69 0.42
CA GLU A 174 -11.18 -10.86 0.25
C GLU A 174 -12.26 -11.04 1.34
N ALA A 175 -11.95 -11.73 2.44
CA ALA A 175 -12.89 -11.90 3.54
C ALA A 175 -13.11 -10.58 4.28
N ILE A 176 -14.33 -10.40 4.82
CA ILE A 176 -14.73 -9.21 5.58
C ILE A 176 -14.72 -9.57 7.07
N LEU A 177 -13.73 -9.06 7.80
CA LEU A 177 -13.51 -9.29 9.23
C LEU A 177 -13.68 -7.98 10.05
N VAL A 178 -14.52 -7.08 9.58
CA VAL A 178 -14.76 -5.80 10.26
C VAL A 178 -15.23 -6.05 11.69
N ARG A 179 -14.48 -5.53 12.69
CA ARG A 179 -14.75 -5.70 14.12
C ARG A 179 -14.82 -7.17 14.59
N ALA A 180 -14.25 -8.11 13.85
CA ALA A 180 -14.13 -9.48 14.31
C ALA A 180 -13.15 -9.55 15.50
N ASN A 181 -13.43 -10.43 16.44
CA ASN A 181 -12.54 -10.76 17.54
C ASN A 181 -11.65 -11.95 17.16
N LEU A 182 -10.38 -11.71 16.94
CA LEU A 182 -9.34 -12.70 16.61
C LEU A 182 -8.28 -12.75 17.72
N THR A 183 -8.64 -12.32 18.94
CA THR A 183 -7.72 -12.34 20.09
C THR A 183 -7.13 -13.73 20.27
N GLU A 184 -5.79 -13.82 20.31
CA GLU A 184 -5.04 -15.06 20.49
C GLU A 184 -5.31 -16.12 19.39
N ALA A 185 -5.95 -15.77 18.26
CA ALA A 185 -6.17 -16.68 17.14
C ALA A 185 -4.85 -17.03 16.43
N ASN A 186 -4.76 -18.25 15.91
CA ASN A 186 -3.62 -18.71 15.15
C ASN A 186 -3.89 -18.64 13.65
N LEU A 187 -3.27 -17.66 12.98
CA LEU A 187 -3.34 -17.40 11.54
C LEU A 187 -1.97 -17.68 10.86
N ASN A 188 -1.16 -18.57 11.43
CA ASN A 188 0.12 -18.92 10.83
C ASN A 188 -0.04 -19.34 9.36
N ALA A 189 0.74 -18.75 8.47
CA ALA A 189 0.70 -19.00 7.02
C ALA A 189 -0.70 -18.85 6.38
N ALA A 190 -1.62 -18.10 7.00
CA ALA A 190 -2.94 -17.82 6.45
C ALA A 190 -2.88 -16.84 5.29
N TYR A 191 -3.83 -16.94 4.36
CA TYR A 191 -3.93 -16.07 3.19
C TYR A 191 -5.02 -15.01 3.42
N LEU A 192 -4.61 -13.78 3.73
CA LEU A 192 -5.50 -12.64 4.03
C LEU A 192 -5.39 -11.53 2.97
N ARG A 193 -4.90 -11.87 1.77
CA ARG A 193 -4.74 -10.86 0.72
C ARG A 193 -6.06 -10.16 0.43
N SER A 194 -6.03 -8.82 0.42
CA SER A 194 -7.20 -7.95 0.21
C SER A 194 -8.34 -8.14 1.22
N ALA A 195 -8.08 -8.78 2.38
CA ALA A 195 -9.07 -8.92 3.45
C ALA A 195 -9.32 -7.57 4.13
N ILE A 196 -10.54 -7.38 4.68
CA ILE A 196 -10.97 -6.16 5.34
C ILE A 196 -11.06 -6.42 6.86
N LEU A 197 -10.02 -6.01 7.60
CA LEU A 197 -9.89 -6.18 9.05
C LEU A 197 -10.08 -4.84 9.81
N VAL A 198 -10.86 -3.93 9.27
CA VAL A 198 -11.07 -2.61 9.89
C VAL A 198 -11.63 -2.78 11.30
N LYS A 199 -10.89 -2.24 12.30
CA LYS A 199 -11.22 -2.33 13.73
C LYS A 199 -11.35 -3.78 14.26
N ALA A 200 -10.74 -4.75 13.60
CA ALA A 200 -10.65 -6.10 14.14
C ALA A 200 -9.71 -6.15 15.35
N ASP A 201 -10.00 -7.02 16.29
CA ASP A 201 -9.15 -7.30 17.44
C ASP A 201 -8.27 -8.53 17.14
N LEU A 202 -6.98 -8.30 16.95
CA LEU A 202 -5.95 -9.33 16.72
C LEU A 202 -4.92 -9.33 17.87
N HIS A 203 -5.33 -8.87 19.06
CA HIS A 203 -4.46 -8.87 20.24
C HIS A 203 -3.83 -10.25 20.45
N ARG A 204 -2.49 -10.32 20.53
CA ARG A 204 -1.72 -11.56 20.64
C ARG A 204 -1.96 -12.61 19.57
N ALA A 205 -2.58 -12.29 18.46
CA ALA A 205 -2.74 -13.23 17.34
C ALA A 205 -1.39 -13.66 16.77
N ILE A 206 -1.33 -14.88 16.25
CA ILE A 206 -0.15 -15.44 15.56
C ILE A 206 -0.39 -15.31 14.06
N LEU A 207 0.36 -14.43 13.41
CA LEU A 207 0.28 -14.11 11.98
C LEU A 207 1.60 -14.42 11.25
N THR A 208 2.42 -15.31 11.82
CA THR A 208 3.72 -15.67 11.23
C THR A 208 3.53 -16.18 9.81
N ASP A 209 4.38 -15.70 8.89
CA ASP A 209 4.39 -16.08 7.47
C ASP A 209 3.05 -15.89 6.73
N SER A 210 2.09 -15.14 7.29
CA SER A 210 0.80 -14.86 6.65
C SER A 210 0.93 -13.87 5.47
N ASP A 211 0.07 -14.02 4.45
CA ASP A 211 -0.05 -13.07 3.34
C ASP A 211 -1.21 -12.09 3.59
N MET A 212 -0.86 -10.91 4.08
CA MET A 212 -1.78 -9.77 4.30
C MET A 212 -1.60 -8.68 3.24
N SER A 213 -1.02 -9.01 2.08
CA SER A 213 -0.81 -8.02 1.01
C SER A 213 -2.14 -7.37 0.63
N GLU A 214 -2.14 -6.04 0.49
CA GLU A 214 -3.31 -5.23 0.15
C GLU A 214 -4.46 -5.31 1.19
N ALA A 215 -4.26 -5.92 2.35
CA ALA A 215 -5.27 -5.98 3.40
C ALA A 215 -5.54 -4.60 4.02
N ASN A 216 -6.79 -4.36 4.42
CA ASN A 216 -7.17 -3.15 5.13
C ASN A 216 -7.33 -3.45 6.63
N CYS A 217 -6.32 -3.08 7.42
CA CYS A 217 -6.27 -3.20 8.87
C CYS A 217 -6.43 -1.83 9.57
N GLU A 218 -7.16 -0.89 8.95
CA GLU A 218 -7.35 0.44 9.56
C GLU A 218 -7.95 0.33 10.95
N ALA A 219 -7.25 0.96 11.93
CA ALA A 219 -7.63 0.97 13.34
C ALA A 219 -7.81 -0.42 13.98
N ALA A 220 -7.18 -1.48 13.43
CA ALA A 220 -7.15 -2.79 14.03
C ALA A 220 -6.22 -2.82 15.26
N ASP A 221 -6.54 -3.63 16.25
CA ASP A 221 -5.67 -3.92 17.39
C ASP A 221 -4.79 -5.14 17.06
N LEU A 222 -3.53 -4.90 16.79
CA LEU A 222 -2.47 -5.89 16.54
C LEU A 222 -1.46 -5.89 17.71
N SER A 223 -1.85 -5.32 18.86
CA SER A 223 -0.94 -5.22 20.01
C SER A 223 -0.49 -6.60 20.47
N ARG A 224 0.84 -6.73 20.64
CA ARG A 224 1.52 -7.99 20.99
C ARG A 224 1.31 -9.13 19.98
N ALA A 225 0.74 -8.90 18.82
CA ALA A 225 0.64 -9.91 17.78
C ALA A 225 2.03 -10.29 17.24
N ASN A 226 2.15 -11.51 16.74
CA ASN A 226 3.36 -12.01 16.10
C ASN A 226 3.18 -12.06 14.58
N LEU A 227 3.83 -11.12 13.88
CA LEU A 227 3.81 -11.00 12.42
C LEU A 227 5.18 -11.38 11.80
N THR A 228 6.00 -12.16 12.49
CA THR A 228 7.33 -12.56 11.97
C THR A 228 7.19 -13.14 10.57
N GLY A 229 7.96 -12.61 9.60
CA GLY A 229 7.96 -13.08 8.21
C GLY A 229 6.69 -12.78 7.41
N ALA A 230 5.69 -12.09 7.97
CA ALA A 230 4.44 -11.81 7.29
C ALA A 230 4.63 -10.84 6.10
N TYR A 231 3.76 -10.95 5.10
CA TYR A 231 3.74 -10.11 3.90
C TYR A 231 2.61 -9.09 3.99
N LEU A 232 2.95 -7.79 4.05
CA LEU A 232 2.00 -6.67 4.13
C LEU A 232 2.19 -5.67 2.98
N LEU A 233 2.61 -6.16 1.81
CA LEU A 233 2.80 -5.30 0.63
C LEU A 233 1.55 -4.46 0.36
N LYS A 234 1.68 -3.12 0.39
CA LYS A 234 0.59 -2.15 0.16
C LYS A 234 -0.61 -2.30 1.10
N ALA A 235 -0.46 -2.95 2.24
CA ALA A 235 -1.52 -3.02 3.23
C ALA A 235 -1.78 -1.64 3.87
N SER A 236 -2.98 -1.42 4.38
CA SER A 236 -3.31 -0.25 5.21
C SER A 236 -3.32 -0.66 6.67
N LEU A 237 -2.38 -0.14 7.44
CA LEU A 237 -2.30 -0.23 8.90
C LEU A 237 -2.53 1.15 9.55
N ARG A 238 -3.23 2.01 8.84
CA ARG A 238 -3.51 3.36 9.32
C ARG A 238 -4.24 3.31 10.66
N LYS A 239 -3.72 4.04 11.66
CA LYS A 239 -4.25 4.07 13.03
C LYS A 239 -4.28 2.71 13.74
N ALA A 240 -3.62 1.69 13.21
CA ALA A 240 -3.54 0.40 13.86
C ALA A 240 -2.72 0.48 15.14
N ASP A 241 -3.09 -0.32 16.14
CA ASP A 241 -2.30 -0.50 17.37
C ASP A 241 -1.40 -1.73 17.22
N LEU A 242 -0.10 -1.49 17.12
CA LEU A 242 0.97 -2.50 17.03
C LEU A 242 1.86 -2.45 18.27
N LEU A 243 1.32 -2.00 19.41
CA LEU A 243 2.06 -1.88 20.67
C LEU A 243 2.73 -3.21 21.00
N ARG A 244 4.09 -3.20 21.08
CA ARG A 244 4.91 -4.37 21.37
C ARG A 244 4.66 -5.58 20.45
N ALA A 245 4.20 -5.37 19.24
CA ALA A 245 4.09 -6.42 18.23
C ALA A 245 5.47 -6.92 17.80
N VAL A 246 5.54 -8.19 17.40
CA VAL A 246 6.74 -8.81 16.83
C VAL A 246 6.62 -8.77 15.31
N LEU A 247 7.48 -7.96 14.68
CA LEU A 247 7.49 -7.65 13.24
C LEU A 247 8.88 -8.00 12.64
N GLN A 248 9.56 -9.01 13.20
CA GLN A 248 10.87 -9.42 12.68
C GLN A 248 10.73 -9.98 11.26
N ASP A 249 11.67 -9.59 10.38
CA ASP A 249 11.70 -10.05 8.99
C ASP A 249 10.40 -9.82 8.19
N VAL A 250 9.51 -8.92 8.67
CA VAL A 250 8.24 -8.60 8.02
C VAL A 250 8.45 -7.76 6.75
N TYR A 251 7.62 -7.99 5.74
CA TYR A 251 7.63 -7.24 4.48
C TYR A 251 6.53 -6.17 4.47
N LEU A 252 6.91 -4.91 4.76
CA LEU A 252 6.03 -3.74 4.84
C LEU A 252 6.21 -2.78 3.65
N LEU A 253 6.53 -3.32 2.47
CA LEU A 253 6.79 -2.50 1.29
C LEU A 253 5.56 -1.67 0.92
N ARG A 254 5.74 -0.33 0.87
CA ARG A 254 4.68 0.63 0.53
C ARG A 254 3.42 0.51 1.39
N THR A 255 3.56 0.03 2.61
CA THR A 255 2.48 -0.07 3.59
C THR A 255 2.15 1.30 4.15
N ASP A 256 0.87 1.60 4.36
CA ASP A 256 0.43 2.81 5.07
C ASP A 256 0.33 2.54 6.58
N LEU A 257 1.31 3.06 7.32
CA LEU A 257 1.41 3.02 8.79
C LEU A 257 1.09 4.41 9.40
N SER A 258 0.44 5.29 8.66
CA SER A 258 0.14 6.62 9.14
C SER A 258 -0.70 6.58 10.42
N GLU A 259 -0.30 7.37 11.41
CA GLU A 259 -0.93 7.44 12.74
C GLU A 259 -0.92 6.11 13.53
N ALA A 260 -0.17 5.08 13.08
CA ALA A 260 -0.08 3.79 13.77
C ALA A 260 0.77 3.87 15.05
N ASN A 261 0.43 3.05 16.04
CA ASN A 261 1.16 2.92 17.28
C ASN A 261 2.07 1.68 17.26
N LEU A 262 3.36 1.87 17.01
CA LEU A 262 4.38 0.81 17.01
C LEU A 262 5.30 0.91 18.25
N ARG A 263 4.84 1.51 19.33
CA ARG A 263 5.66 1.68 20.52
C ARG A 263 6.17 0.34 21.03
N GLY A 264 7.51 0.24 21.19
CA GLY A 264 8.18 -0.96 21.67
C GLY A 264 8.05 -2.18 20.74
N ALA A 265 7.63 -2.00 19.49
CA ALA A 265 7.55 -3.08 18.51
C ALA A 265 8.96 -3.57 18.11
N ASP A 266 9.07 -4.84 17.78
CA ASP A 266 10.29 -5.44 17.27
C ASP A 266 10.26 -5.55 15.74
N LEU A 267 10.91 -4.60 15.08
CA LEU A 267 10.98 -4.46 13.62
C LEU A 267 12.37 -4.87 13.08
N ARG A 268 13.10 -5.70 13.80
CA ARG A 268 14.44 -6.12 13.35
C ARG A 268 14.37 -6.78 11.97
N ARG A 269 15.23 -6.32 11.05
CA ARG A 269 15.30 -6.77 9.66
C ARG A 269 14.01 -6.62 8.86
N ALA A 270 13.05 -5.82 9.36
CA ALA A 270 11.83 -5.52 8.64
C ALA A 270 12.12 -4.70 7.37
N ASP A 271 11.39 -4.97 6.29
CA ASP A 271 11.46 -4.18 5.06
C ASP A 271 10.33 -3.14 5.00
N LEU A 272 10.67 -1.91 5.38
CA LEU A 272 9.77 -0.74 5.33
C LEU A 272 10.01 0.12 4.08
N SER A 273 10.59 -0.44 3.02
CA SER A 273 10.90 0.33 1.82
C SER A 273 9.65 0.97 1.22
N GLY A 274 9.69 2.30 1.05
CA GLY A 274 8.56 3.10 0.56
C GLY A 274 7.36 3.15 1.50
N ALA A 275 7.46 2.73 2.76
CA ALA A 275 6.37 2.78 3.72
C ALA A 275 6.04 4.22 4.15
N TYR A 276 4.77 4.48 4.45
CA TYR A 276 4.28 5.76 4.93
C TYR A 276 4.09 5.70 6.45
N LEU A 277 4.88 6.48 7.19
CA LEU A 277 4.92 6.51 8.65
C LEU A 277 4.48 7.87 9.21
N LYS A 278 3.66 8.61 8.46
CA LYS A 278 3.22 9.94 8.89
C LYS A 278 2.52 9.88 10.25
N ASP A 279 3.01 10.69 11.20
CA ASP A 279 2.48 10.78 12.56
C ASP A 279 2.48 9.44 13.35
N ALA A 280 3.22 8.44 12.88
CA ALA A 280 3.35 7.15 13.56
C ALA A 280 4.20 7.26 14.84
N THR A 281 3.95 6.39 15.80
CA THR A 281 4.72 6.30 17.05
C THR A 281 5.57 5.04 17.06
N LEU A 282 6.90 5.19 16.92
CA LEU A 282 7.90 4.13 17.00
C LEU A 282 8.79 4.28 18.26
N SER A 283 8.34 5.01 19.25
CA SER A 283 9.11 5.17 20.49
C SER A 283 9.44 3.81 21.10
N GLU A 284 10.69 3.62 21.53
CA GLU A 284 11.20 2.37 22.09
C GLU A 284 11.17 1.16 21.11
N ALA A 285 10.86 1.36 19.84
CA ALA A 285 10.85 0.27 18.84
C ALA A 285 12.26 -0.15 18.43
N ASN A 286 12.44 -1.44 18.14
CA ASN A 286 13.70 -1.95 17.64
C ASN A 286 13.65 -2.14 16.11
N LEU A 287 14.30 -1.22 15.39
CA LEU A 287 14.43 -1.26 13.93
C LEU A 287 15.82 -1.75 13.49
N SER A 288 16.62 -2.38 14.36
CA SER A 288 17.98 -2.77 13.99
C SER A 288 17.99 -3.60 12.71
N GLU A 289 18.90 -3.25 11.78
CA GLU A 289 19.06 -3.88 10.47
C GLU A 289 17.82 -3.78 9.55
N ALA A 290 16.86 -2.89 9.85
CA ALA A 290 15.69 -2.68 9.02
C ALA A 290 16.02 -1.90 7.72
N TYR A 291 15.21 -2.11 6.68
CA TYR A 291 15.25 -1.40 5.42
C TYR A 291 14.27 -0.23 5.46
N LEU A 292 14.78 1.01 5.45
CA LEU A 292 14.00 2.25 5.44
C LEU A 292 14.15 3.00 4.10
N LEU A 293 14.41 2.27 3.02
CA LEU A 293 14.65 2.85 1.70
C LEU A 293 13.41 3.62 1.23
N GLU A 294 13.61 4.91 0.87
CA GLU A 294 12.54 5.75 0.34
C GLU A 294 11.29 5.84 1.25
N SER A 295 11.41 5.53 2.55
CA SER A 295 10.31 5.61 3.50
C SER A 295 10.01 7.05 3.91
N TYR A 296 8.75 7.33 4.27
CA TYR A 296 8.25 8.65 4.62
C TYR A 296 7.99 8.76 6.13
N LEU A 297 8.90 9.40 6.86
CA LEU A 297 8.84 9.61 8.30
C LEU A 297 8.49 11.09 8.59
N ILE A 298 7.24 11.45 8.40
CA ILE A 298 6.75 12.82 8.61
C ILE A 298 6.06 12.88 9.97
N GLY A 299 6.52 13.73 10.89
CA GLY A 299 5.97 13.82 12.24
C GLY A 299 6.10 12.54 13.07
N THR A 300 6.94 11.60 12.63
CA THR A 300 7.12 10.29 13.26
C THR A 300 7.87 10.41 14.59
N LYS A 301 7.39 9.74 15.64
CA LYS A 301 8.02 9.73 16.97
C LYS A 301 8.96 8.54 17.11
N LEU A 302 10.25 8.82 17.33
CA LEU A 302 11.33 7.83 17.42
C LEU A 302 12.07 7.84 18.78
N ASP A 303 11.50 8.43 19.82
CA ASP A 303 12.15 8.52 21.13
C ASP A 303 12.56 7.13 21.66
N GLY A 304 13.86 6.90 21.87
CA GLY A 304 14.40 5.62 22.35
C GLY A 304 14.34 4.47 21.34
N ALA A 305 14.03 4.75 20.08
CA ALA A 305 14.05 3.74 19.02
C ALA A 305 15.50 3.32 18.69
N GLN A 306 15.70 2.03 18.37
CA GLN A 306 16.99 1.47 17.99
C GLN A 306 17.10 1.36 16.47
N LEU A 307 18.04 2.11 15.85
CA LEU A 307 18.26 2.15 14.41
C LEU A 307 19.62 1.59 13.97
N THR A 308 20.33 0.89 14.84
CA THR A 308 21.65 0.36 14.50
C THR A 308 21.61 -0.59 13.31
N GLY A 309 22.39 -0.27 12.26
CA GLY A 309 22.48 -1.11 11.06
C GLY A 309 21.34 -0.93 10.05
N CYS A 310 20.43 0.02 10.25
CA CYS A 310 19.40 0.33 9.25
C CYS A 310 20.00 0.84 7.95
N CYS A 311 19.33 0.55 6.83
CA CYS A 311 19.57 1.23 5.56
C CYS A 311 18.57 2.37 5.40
N ILE A 312 19.08 3.61 5.34
CA ILE A 312 18.29 4.84 5.31
C ILE A 312 18.36 5.57 3.96
N GLN A 313 18.71 4.86 2.90
CA GLN A 313 18.79 5.44 1.57
C GLN A 313 17.46 6.09 1.17
N GLY A 314 17.51 7.38 0.84
CA GLY A 314 16.36 8.10 0.33
C GLY A 314 15.19 8.27 1.31
N TRP A 315 15.36 8.02 2.61
CA TRP A 315 14.28 8.26 3.57
C TRP A 315 13.93 9.76 3.63
N HIS A 316 12.65 10.04 3.81
CA HIS A 316 12.13 11.40 3.88
C HIS A 316 11.77 11.74 5.32
N LEU A 317 12.51 12.70 5.89
CA LEU A 317 12.31 13.20 7.24
C LEU A 317 11.70 14.59 7.21
N GLU A 318 10.59 14.78 7.94
CA GLU A 318 10.00 16.10 8.17
C GLU A 318 9.40 16.08 9.58
N ASP A 319 9.75 17.08 10.38
CA ASP A 319 9.32 17.22 11.79
C ASP A 319 9.62 15.97 12.66
N VAL A 320 10.81 15.36 12.49
CA VAL A 320 11.25 14.17 13.22
C VAL A 320 12.42 14.50 14.13
N ASP A 321 12.28 14.25 15.43
CA ASP A 321 13.36 14.36 16.40
C ASP A 321 14.15 13.04 16.51
N LEU A 322 15.40 13.06 16.06
CA LEU A 322 16.31 11.92 16.17
C LEU A 322 17.27 12.03 17.37
N SER A 323 17.16 13.07 18.20
CA SER A 323 18.11 13.35 19.30
C SER A 323 18.13 12.26 20.39
N LYS A 324 17.05 11.51 20.54
CA LYS A 324 16.90 10.42 21.52
C LYS A 324 16.94 9.02 20.90
N VAL A 325 17.31 8.92 19.62
CA VAL A 325 17.43 7.65 18.93
C VAL A 325 18.73 6.95 19.34
N GLU A 326 18.64 5.65 19.59
CA GLU A 326 19.79 4.78 19.85
C GLU A 326 20.32 4.22 18.53
N CYS A 327 21.47 4.71 18.09
CA CYS A 327 22.07 4.29 16.83
C CYS A 327 23.60 4.28 16.92
N ARG A 328 24.21 3.14 16.62
CA ARG A 328 25.67 3.04 16.53
C ARG A 328 26.19 3.36 15.12
N TYR A 329 25.47 2.93 14.10
CA TYR A 329 25.78 3.19 12.70
C TYR A 329 24.55 2.92 11.83
N VAL A 330 24.51 3.52 10.65
CA VAL A 330 23.53 3.25 9.60
C VAL A 330 24.23 2.99 8.27
N PHE A 331 23.46 2.51 7.29
CA PHE A 331 23.90 2.42 5.90
C PHE A 331 23.14 3.44 5.06
N THR A 332 23.86 4.21 4.24
CA THR A 332 23.26 5.28 3.44
C THR A 332 22.93 4.88 2.01
N GLU A 333 23.39 3.69 1.58
CA GLU A 333 23.17 3.16 0.25
C GLU A 333 22.84 1.67 0.29
N PHE A 334 22.04 1.23 -0.69
CA PHE A 334 21.70 -0.16 -0.92
C PHE A 334 22.17 -0.61 -2.30
N ASN A 335 22.92 -1.70 -2.36
CA ASN A 335 23.35 -2.29 -3.62
C ASN A 335 22.32 -3.31 -4.11
N TYR A 336 21.52 -2.95 -5.11
CA TYR A 336 20.48 -3.82 -5.68
C TYR A 336 21.04 -5.07 -6.38
N ALA A 337 22.30 -5.02 -6.89
CA ALA A 337 22.89 -6.17 -7.56
C ALA A 337 23.30 -7.26 -6.58
N THR A 338 23.87 -6.88 -5.44
CA THR A 338 24.31 -7.80 -4.37
C THR A 338 23.27 -8.00 -3.28
N LYS A 339 22.20 -7.21 -3.30
CA LYS A 339 21.14 -7.15 -2.27
C LYS A 339 21.73 -6.94 -0.86
N SER A 340 22.68 -6.02 -0.74
CA SER A 340 23.37 -5.74 0.51
C SER A 340 23.46 -4.25 0.80
N PHE A 341 23.50 -3.93 2.09
CA PHE A 341 23.78 -2.58 2.55
C PHE A 341 25.22 -2.19 2.23
N CYS A 342 25.43 -0.96 1.81
CA CYS A 342 26.75 -0.38 1.52
C CYS A 342 26.84 1.05 2.07
N THR A 343 28.06 1.59 2.08
CA THR A 343 28.33 2.95 2.58
C THR A 343 27.87 3.14 4.03
N ARG A 344 28.62 2.47 4.95
CA ARG A 344 28.39 2.59 6.41
C ARG A 344 28.69 4.02 6.88
N TYR A 345 27.83 4.57 7.71
CA TYR A 345 27.99 5.87 8.35
C TYR A 345 27.86 5.76 9.90
N PRO A 346 28.85 6.26 10.68
CA PRO A 346 30.15 6.75 10.22
C PRO A 346 31.01 5.61 9.62
N ALA A 347 31.93 5.98 8.72
CA ALA A 347 32.77 4.99 8.02
C ALA A 347 33.67 4.20 8.99
N VAL A 348 34.07 4.82 10.11
CA VAL A 348 34.89 4.22 11.17
C VAL A 348 34.31 4.66 12.53
N GLY A 349 34.28 3.71 13.47
CA GLY A 349 33.74 3.96 14.82
C GLY A 349 32.22 3.86 14.89
N ASP A 350 31.66 4.35 15.97
CA ASP A 350 30.22 4.34 16.26
C ASP A 350 29.74 5.75 16.58
N LEU A 351 28.49 6.06 16.23
CA LEU A 351 27.79 7.29 16.63
C LEU A 351 27.62 7.33 18.16
N GLN A 352 27.74 8.51 18.73
CA GLN A 352 27.38 8.75 20.12
C GLN A 352 25.85 8.89 20.25
N PRO A 353 25.26 8.61 21.41
CA PRO A 353 23.83 8.82 21.63
C PRO A 353 23.38 10.23 21.21
N GLY A 354 22.36 10.32 20.35
CA GLY A 354 21.81 11.55 19.83
C GLY A 354 22.66 12.22 18.72
N GLU A 355 23.76 11.64 18.29
CA GLU A 355 24.59 12.19 17.22
C GLU A 355 23.89 12.12 15.85
N LEU A 356 23.13 11.06 15.58
CA LEU A 356 22.32 10.94 14.35
C LEU A 356 21.29 12.09 14.23
N GLY A 357 20.75 12.58 15.36
CA GLY A 357 19.85 13.73 15.39
C GLY A 357 20.57 15.08 15.32
N ARG A 358 21.81 15.15 15.81
CA ARG A 358 22.60 16.39 15.71
C ARG A 358 23.03 16.71 14.29
N GLU A 359 23.22 15.68 13.46
CA GLU A 359 23.54 15.85 12.05
C GLU A 359 22.34 16.31 11.20
N ASN A 360 21.13 16.09 11.67
CA ASN A 360 19.91 16.66 11.10
C ASN A 360 19.57 18.04 11.69
N SER A 361 20.28 18.51 12.72
CA SER A 361 20.20 19.91 13.13
C SER A 361 20.76 20.80 12.03
N GLU A 362 20.17 21.99 11.84
CA GLU A 362 20.44 22.91 10.71
C GLU A 362 21.93 23.18 10.43
N ASP A 363 22.82 22.96 11.41
CA ASP A 363 24.25 23.22 11.29
C ASP A 363 25.05 22.09 10.59
N ASN A 364 24.59 20.83 10.56
CA ASN A 364 25.37 19.70 10.01
C ASN A 364 24.92 19.22 8.62
N LEU A 365 23.76 19.64 8.16
CA LEU A 365 23.35 19.53 6.75
C LEU A 365 23.88 20.68 5.92
N THR A 366 24.66 21.60 6.53
CA THR A 366 25.22 22.76 5.86
C THR A 366 26.51 22.38 5.15
N ILE A 367 26.48 22.38 3.83
CA ILE A 367 27.62 22.18 2.96
C ILE A 367 28.18 23.55 2.65
N GLU A 368 29.41 23.83 3.10
CA GLU A 368 30.10 25.03 2.71
C GLU A 368 30.90 24.80 1.42
N VAL A 369 30.59 25.61 0.42
CA VAL A 369 31.32 25.67 -0.86
C VAL A 369 31.99 27.03 -0.94
N ARG A 370 33.31 27.05 -1.06
CA ARG A 370 34.10 28.30 -1.09
C ARG A 370 34.59 28.58 -2.50
N PHE A 371 34.27 29.70 -3.04
CA PHE A 371 34.72 30.18 -4.34
C PHE A 371 35.70 31.34 -4.17
N ILE A 372 36.76 31.35 -4.97
CA ILE A 372 37.75 32.46 -5.00
C ILE A 372 37.12 33.69 -5.69
N ASP A 373 36.40 33.43 -6.80
CA ASP A 373 35.70 34.49 -7.54
C ASP A 373 34.17 34.38 -7.34
N ALA A 374 33.45 35.48 -7.48
CA ALA A 374 31.98 35.46 -7.39
C ALA A 374 31.36 34.47 -8.39
N PRO A 375 30.67 33.44 -7.92
CA PRO A 375 30.05 32.47 -8.84
C PRO A 375 28.92 33.11 -9.64
N THR A 376 28.85 32.78 -10.92
CA THR A 376 27.72 33.15 -11.77
C THR A 376 26.51 32.32 -11.35
N TRP A 377 25.44 32.95 -10.90
CA TRP A 377 24.26 32.27 -10.33
C TRP A 377 23.62 31.25 -11.23
N ASP A 378 23.50 31.57 -12.52
CA ASP A 378 22.90 30.64 -13.50
C ASP A 378 23.72 29.36 -13.61
N VAL A 379 25.06 29.49 -13.69
CA VAL A 379 25.97 28.34 -13.76
C VAL A 379 25.98 27.55 -12.46
N LEU A 380 25.91 28.25 -11.33
CA LEU A 380 25.86 27.62 -10.01
C LEU A 380 24.61 26.75 -9.88
N LEU A 381 23.44 27.31 -10.23
CA LEU A 381 22.17 26.56 -10.19
C LEU A 381 22.19 25.34 -11.13
N PHE A 382 22.80 25.46 -12.31
CA PHE A 382 23.03 24.35 -13.23
C PHE A 382 23.93 23.29 -12.60
N THR A 383 25.02 23.70 -11.97
CA THR A 383 25.95 22.80 -11.27
C THR A 383 25.26 22.05 -10.13
N LEU A 384 24.48 22.75 -9.31
CA LEU A 384 23.71 22.13 -8.21
C LEU A 384 22.68 21.12 -8.76
N THR A 385 22.01 21.47 -9.87
CA THR A 385 21.07 20.55 -10.53
C THR A 385 21.77 19.30 -11.03
N GLN A 386 22.96 19.44 -11.63
CA GLN A 386 23.74 18.29 -12.10
C GLN A 386 24.17 17.38 -10.95
N VAL A 387 24.59 17.97 -9.83
CA VAL A 387 24.94 17.22 -8.62
C VAL A 387 23.71 16.47 -8.05
N GLU A 388 22.54 17.10 -8.04
CA GLU A 388 21.31 16.43 -7.60
C GLU A 388 20.91 15.26 -8.51
N LEU A 389 21.22 15.32 -9.80
CA LEU A 389 20.99 14.22 -10.74
C LEU A 389 21.97 13.06 -10.58
N GLU A 390 23.23 13.36 -10.21
CA GLU A 390 24.24 12.33 -9.93
C GLU A 390 23.91 11.53 -8.66
N PHE A 391 23.25 12.16 -7.70
CA PHE A 391 22.86 11.55 -6.43
C PHE A 391 21.34 11.46 -6.37
N SER A 392 20.77 10.28 -6.65
CA SER A 392 19.32 10.06 -6.59
C SER A 392 18.75 10.57 -5.26
N ASP A 393 17.63 11.30 -5.34
CA ASP A 393 16.89 11.87 -4.19
C ASP A 393 17.60 12.96 -3.36
N LEU A 394 18.78 13.42 -3.80
CA LEU A 394 19.41 14.57 -3.20
C LEU A 394 18.75 15.86 -3.69
N LYS A 395 18.29 16.70 -2.76
CA LYS A 395 17.91 18.10 -3.03
C LYS A 395 18.80 19.03 -2.25
N LEU A 396 19.32 20.05 -2.93
CA LEU A 396 20.19 21.05 -2.35
C LEU A 396 19.44 22.39 -2.27
N THR A 397 19.36 22.97 -1.09
CA THR A 397 18.74 24.29 -0.87
C THR A 397 19.80 25.28 -0.43
N ILE A 398 19.83 26.45 -1.06
CA ILE A 398 20.75 27.54 -0.67
C ILE A 398 20.24 28.17 0.61
N LYS A 399 21.04 28.12 1.68
CA LYS A 399 20.78 28.73 2.98
C LYS A 399 21.30 30.17 3.05
N SER A 400 22.57 30.35 2.71
CA SER A 400 23.17 31.69 2.69
C SER A 400 24.26 31.79 1.63
N TYR A 401 24.57 33.04 1.26
CA TYR A 401 25.69 33.40 0.41
C TYR A 401 26.34 34.63 1.02
N GLU A 402 27.61 34.51 1.36
CA GLU A 402 28.36 35.53 2.07
C GLU A 402 29.66 35.82 1.33
N HIS A 403 30.07 37.08 1.36
CA HIS A 403 31.38 37.50 0.86
C HIS A 403 32.25 37.89 2.08
N LEU A 404 33.29 37.12 2.32
CA LEU A 404 34.26 37.34 3.40
C LEU A 404 35.64 37.58 2.82
N GLU A 405 36.14 38.81 3.00
CA GLU A 405 37.46 39.32 2.60
C GLU A 405 37.92 38.94 1.18
N GLU A 406 38.35 37.69 0.94
CA GLU A 406 38.86 37.22 -0.36
C GLU A 406 38.09 36.01 -0.90
N GLU A 407 37.06 35.51 -0.20
CA GLU A 407 36.31 34.31 -0.58
C GLU A 407 34.80 34.52 -0.58
N TYR A 408 34.11 33.80 -1.46
CA TYR A 408 32.65 33.74 -1.50
C TYR A 408 32.22 32.40 -0.92
N ILE A 409 31.45 32.42 0.17
CA ILE A 409 30.99 31.24 0.88
C ILE A 409 29.53 31.02 0.56
N LEU A 410 29.25 29.87 -0.07
CA LEU A 410 27.91 29.37 -0.31
C LEU A 410 27.58 28.30 0.73
N ARG A 411 26.52 28.49 1.52
CA ARG A 411 26.01 27.43 2.40
C ARG A 411 24.76 26.82 1.83
N LEU A 412 24.82 25.50 1.68
CA LEU A 412 23.74 24.67 1.14
C LEU A 412 23.24 23.77 2.25
N SER A 413 21.94 23.46 2.27
CA SER A 413 21.42 22.30 3.02
C SER A 413 21.04 21.19 2.05
N ALA A 414 21.31 19.97 2.46
CA ALA A 414 20.94 18.76 1.73
C ALA A 414 19.65 18.16 2.30
N SER A 415 18.82 17.54 1.46
CA SER A 415 17.60 16.84 1.90
C SER A 415 17.88 15.48 2.52
N ARG A 416 19.12 14.99 2.45
CA ARG A 416 19.58 13.74 3.05
C ARG A 416 21.00 13.87 3.58
N LEU A 417 21.40 12.93 4.44
CA LEU A 417 22.78 12.82 4.94
C LEU A 417 23.75 12.59 3.77
N VAL A 418 24.68 13.49 3.59
CA VAL A 418 25.75 13.42 2.59
C VAL A 418 27.07 13.82 3.25
N ASN A 419 28.19 13.36 2.69
CA ASN A 419 29.50 13.85 3.14
C ASN A 419 29.71 15.29 2.65
N PRO A 420 29.70 16.32 3.53
CA PRO A 420 29.78 17.72 3.12
C PRO A 420 31.05 18.05 2.33
N LYS A 421 32.19 17.47 2.70
CA LYS A 421 33.46 17.70 2.03
C LYS A 421 33.50 17.12 0.62
N LEU A 422 32.98 15.92 0.45
CA LEU A 422 32.94 15.24 -0.85
C LEU A 422 32.00 15.97 -1.81
N LEU A 423 30.85 16.43 -1.30
CA LEU A 423 29.89 17.16 -2.10
C LEU A 423 30.37 18.56 -2.47
N SER A 424 31.02 19.26 -1.53
CA SER A 424 31.66 20.56 -1.80
C SER A 424 32.73 20.43 -2.89
N GLN A 425 33.60 19.41 -2.79
CA GLN A 425 34.60 19.13 -3.82
C GLN A 425 33.97 18.82 -5.17
N ARG A 426 32.88 18.04 -5.20
CA ARG A 426 32.20 17.69 -6.44
C ARG A 426 31.56 18.92 -7.11
N ILE A 427 30.96 19.80 -6.32
CA ILE A 427 30.42 21.09 -6.82
C ILE A 427 31.54 21.94 -7.44
N LEU A 428 32.67 22.06 -6.76
CA LEU A 428 33.81 22.83 -7.26
C LEU A 428 34.46 22.23 -8.51
N GLN A 429 34.44 20.89 -8.65
CA GLN A 429 34.95 20.21 -9.85
C GLN A 429 34.02 20.41 -11.06
N LEU A 430 32.71 20.32 -10.85
CA LEU A 430 31.71 20.46 -11.91
C LEU A 430 31.48 21.89 -12.36
N TYR A 431 31.65 22.88 -11.46
CA TYR A 431 31.34 24.26 -11.75
C TYR A 431 32.06 24.83 -13.00
N PRO A 432 33.39 24.64 -13.22
CA PRO A 432 34.05 25.11 -14.43
C PRO A 432 33.52 24.46 -15.71
N GLU A 433 33.24 23.16 -15.66
CA GLU A 433 32.68 22.43 -16.80
C GLU A 433 31.28 22.95 -17.18
N MET A 434 30.43 23.17 -16.17
CA MET A 434 29.11 23.75 -16.38
C MET A 434 29.17 25.18 -16.86
N PHE A 435 30.19 25.95 -16.45
CA PHE A 435 30.41 27.30 -16.95
C PHE A 435 30.70 27.33 -18.44
N GLU A 436 31.61 26.46 -18.91
CA GLU A 436 31.92 26.35 -20.36
C GLU A 436 30.70 25.90 -21.17
N ARG A 437 29.95 24.92 -20.70
CA ARG A 437 28.72 24.43 -21.34
C ARG A 437 27.64 25.53 -21.40
N PHE A 438 27.45 26.24 -20.31
CA PHE A 438 26.47 27.33 -20.24
C PHE A 438 26.81 28.47 -21.22
N VAL A 439 28.08 28.88 -21.28
CA VAL A 439 28.52 29.93 -22.21
C VAL A 439 28.36 29.50 -23.66
N ALA A 440 28.72 28.24 -23.99
CA ALA A 440 28.60 27.71 -25.35
C ALA A 440 27.15 27.55 -25.85
N GLN A 441 26.21 27.30 -24.94
CA GLN A 441 24.81 26.97 -25.28
C GLN A 441 23.81 28.10 -24.99
N ARG A 442 24.24 29.16 -24.30
CA ARG A 442 23.37 30.27 -23.85
C ARG A 442 22.51 30.82 -25.00
N GLN A 443 23.10 31.10 -26.16
CA GLN A 443 22.38 31.65 -27.30
C GLN A 443 21.36 30.64 -27.86
N THR A 444 21.73 29.36 -27.92
CA THR A 444 20.84 28.29 -28.36
C THR A 444 19.64 28.13 -27.41
N ILE A 445 19.85 28.26 -26.10
CA ILE A 445 18.80 28.20 -25.08
C ILE A 445 17.82 29.39 -25.26
N LEU A 446 18.34 30.60 -25.40
CA LEU A 446 17.54 31.81 -25.60
C LEU A 446 16.70 31.73 -26.88
N ASP A 447 17.29 31.23 -27.95
CA ASP A 447 16.61 31.09 -29.23
C ASP A 447 15.50 30.01 -29.19
N LEU A 448 15.76 28.87 -28.51
CA LEU A 448 14.77 27.80 -28.32
C LEU A 448 13.59 28.26 -27.46
N LEU A 449 13.86 29.03 -26.43
CA LEU A 449 12.84 29.57 -25.53
C LEU A 449 12.12 30.78 -26.10
N LYS A 450 12.55 31.30 -27.27
CA LYS A 450 12.05 32.54 -27.89
C LYS A 450 12.03 33.75 -26.93
N ILE A 451 12.94 33.76 -25.99
CA ILE A 451 13.15 34.88 -25.08
C ILE A 451 13.99 35.92 -25.82
N LYS A 452 13.38 37.02 -26.23
CA LYS A 452 14.17 38.17 -26.73
C LYS A 452 14.95 38.72 -25.55
N GLU A 453 16.28 38.89 -25.71
CA GLU A 453 17.10 39.65 -24.77
C GLU A 453 16.48 41.05 -24.62
N THR A 454 15.79 41.28 -23.55
CA THR A 454 15.58 42.63 -23.05
C THR A 454 16.85 42.99 -22.32
N ARG A 455 17.59 43.95 -22.86
CA ARG A 455 18.88 44.47 -22.34
C ARG A 455 18.84 44.97 -20.88
N ASP A 456 17.69 44.91 -20.25
CA ASP A 456 17.46 45.46 -18.90
C ASP A 456 17.81 44.52 -17.73
N TYR A 457 18.15 43.24 -18.01
CA TYR A 457 18.54 42.30 -16.94
C TYR A 457 20.05 42.22 -16.68
N LEU A 458 20.88 42.95 -17.42
CA LEU A 458 22.35 43.00 -17.27
C LEU A 458 22.89 44.26 -16.56
N LYS A 459 22.02 45.11 -16.07
CA LYS A 459 22.44 46.18 -15.17
C LYS A 459 22.07 45.87 -13.74
N ILE A 460 22.79 44.93 -13.12
CA ILE A 460 22.97 44.99 -11.67
C ILE A 460 24.05 46.08 -11.44
N GLU A 461 23.61 47.33 -11.33
CA GLU A 461 24.43 48.37 -10.77
C GLU A 461 24.87 47.95 -9.38
N ILE A 462 26.17 47.84 -9.19
CA ILE A 462 26.80 47.76 -7.88
C ILE A 462 26.48 49.08 -7.18
N LEU A 463 25.42 49.11 -6.38
CA LEU A 463 25.11 50.23 -5.50
C LEU A 463 26.01 50.14 -4.26
N PRO A 464 26.67 51.27 -3.89
CA PRO A 464 27.56 51.29 -2.74
C PRO A 464 26.77 51.16 -1.42
N LYS A 465 27.36 50.41 -0.50
CA LYS A 465 27.03 50.22 0.91
C LYS A 465 26.06 51.23 1.54
N ARG A 466 24.91 50.73 2.04
CA ARG A 466 24.36 51.07 3.37
C ARG A 466 23.44 50.00 3.90
N SER A 467 23.91 49.35 4.93
CA SER A 467 23.26 48.78 6.13
C SER A 467 21.76 48.50 6.10
N ALA A 468 21.36 47.24 5.83
CA ALA A 468 20.34 46.44 6.51
C ALA A 468 20.43 45.01 5.96
N PRO A 469 20.21 43.94 6.76
CA PRO A 469 20.30 42.59 6.25
C PRO A 469 19.19 42.36 5.20
N PRO A 470 19.51 41.83 4.02
CA PRO A 470 18.50 41.53 3.04
C PRO A 470 17.65 40.36 3.58
N ARG A 471 16.34 40.52 3.50
CA ARG A 471 15.39 39.40 3.67
C ARG A 471 15.76 38.30 2.69
N PRO A 472 15.60 37.01 3.05
CA PRO A 472 15.94 35.91 2.15
C PRO A 472 15.16 36.04 0.85
N GLY A 473 15.89 36.32 -0.22
CA GLY A 473 15.34 36.42 -1.58
C GLY A 473 15.18 35.04 -2.22
N PRO A 474 14.44 34.96 -3.29
CA PRO A 474 13.75 33.76 -3.81
C PRO A 474 14.69 32.85 -4.61
N SER A 475 15.43 31.97 -3.96
CA SER A 475 16.41 31.10 -4.63
C SER A 475 15.89 29.70 -5.00
N VAL A 476 14.78 29.24 -4.40
CA VAL A 476 14.03 28.06 -4.85
C VAL A 476 13.35 28.34 -6.19
N ASP A 477 13.26 29.60 -6.55
CA ASP A 477 12.44 30.12 -7.63
C ASP A 477 13.05 29.99 -9.03
N HIS A 478 14.37 29.83 -9.20
CA HIS A 478 14.92 29.90 -10.58
C HIS A 478 14.78 28.58 -11.34
N ARG A 479 15.01 27.43 -10.70
CA ARG A 479 14.69 26.11 -11.30
C ARG A 479 13.19 25.96 -11.48
N ARG A 480 12.43 26.38 -10.48
CA ARG A 480 10.98 26.37 -10.53
C ARG A 480 10.49 27.35 -11.59
N ARG A 481 11.11 28.51 -11.75
CA ARG A 481 10.82 29.48 -12.82
C ARG A 481 11.22 28.97 -14.19
N MET A 482 12.40 28.37 -14.35
CA MET A 482 12.80 27.74 -15.62
C MET A 482 11.88 26.57 -15.98
N TYR A 483 11.57 25.70 -15.04
CA TYR A 483 10.61 24.63 -15.23
C TYR A 483 9.20 25.20 -15.50
N GLN A 484 8.78 26.20 -14.74
CA GLN A 484 7.50 26.89 -14.97
C GLN A 484 7.49 27.64 -16.30
N GLU A 485 8.59 28.28 -16.69
CA GLU A 485 8.70 28.96 -17.98
C GLU A 485 8.63 27.97 -19.14
N VAL A 486 9.31 26.83 -19.05
CA VAL A 486 9.23 25.76 -20.05
C VAL A 486 7.80 25.17 -20.11
N VAL A 487 7.18 24.93 -18.97
CA VAL A 487 5.80 24.49 -18.86
C VAL A 487 4.84 25.53 -19.49
N ILE A 488 5.05 26.81 -19.21
CA ILE A 488 4.28 27.93 -19.82
C ILE A 488 4.50 27.96 -21.33
N GLN A 489 5.73 27.78 -21.81
CA GLN A 489 6.04 27.79 -23.23
C GLN A 489 5.43 26.57 -23.95
N ILE A 490 5.54 25.37 -23.37
CA ILE A 490 4.87 24.17 -23.88
C ILE A 490 3.36 24.40 -23.96
N HIS A 491 2.76 24.91 -22.89
CA HIS A 491 1.34 25.26 -22.87
C HIS A 491 0.99 26.26 -23.97
N ARG A 492 1.75 27.33 -24.11
CA ARG A 492 1.53 28.37 -25.13
C ARG A 492 1.68 27.83 -26.55
N ILE A 493 2.69 27.01 -26.82
CA ILE A 493 2.91 26.34 -28.10
C ILE A 493 1.73 25.44 -28.44
N ILE A 494 1.33 24.56 -27.53
CA ILE A 494 0.19 23.66 -27.76
C ILE A 494 -1.11 24.44 -27.95
N MET A 495 -1.31 25.55 -27.26
CA MET A 495 -2.53 26.36 -27.35
C MET A 495 -2.61 27.22 -28.62
N SER A 496 -1.50 27.48 -29.31
CA SER A 496 -1.44 28.42 -30.46
C SER A 496 -1.13 27.78 -31.81
N GLN A 497 -0.56 26.57 -31.84
CA GLN A 497 -0.09 25.96 -33.10
C GLN A 497 -0.94 24.72 -33.47
N ALA A 498 -0.92 24.35 -34.78
CA ALA A 498 -1.53 23.11 -35.25
C ALA A 498 -0.70 21.88 -34.83
N PRO A 499 -1.29 20.66 -34.79
CA PRO A 499 -0.61 19.46 -34.29
C PRO A 499 0.75 19.16 -34.95
N ASP A 500 0.86 19.27 -36.25
CA ASP A 500 2.08 19.07 -37.03
C ASP A 500 3.21 20.05 -36.65
N GLN A 501 2.87 21.27 -36.27
CA GLN A 501 3.82 22.31 -35.89
C GLN A 501 4.21 22.27 -34.41
N PHE A 502 3.24 22.06 -33.50
CA PHE A 502 3.54 22.04 -32.09
C PHE A 502 4.33 20.80 -31.67
N ILE A 503 4.07 19.64 -32.33
CA ILE A 503 4.76 18.40 -32.02
C ILE A 503 6.26 18.56 -32.20
N ASP A 504 6.68 19.08 -33.34
CA ASP A 504 8.09 19.33 -33.62
C ASP A 504 8.70 20.38 -32.66
N SER A 505 7.95 21.43 -32.37
CA SER A 505 8.40 22.51 -31.49
C SER A 505 8.57 22.03 -30.05
N VAL A 506 7.60 21.27 -29.53
CA VAL A 506 7.64 20.71 -28.19
C VAL A 506 8.69 19.60 -28.10
N GLN A 507 8.81 18.75 -29.12
CA GLN A 507 9.80 17.67 -29.15
C GLN A 507 11.23 18.23 -29.06
N ARG A 508 11.57 19.27 -29.83
CA ARG A 508 12.88 19.93 -29.72
C ARG A 508 13.14 20.53 -28.34
N LEU A 509 12.12 21.11 -27.73
CA LEU A 509 12.23 21.66 -26.37
C LEU A 509 12.48 20.56 -25.33
N LEU A 510 11.82 19.41 -25.50
CA LEU A 510 12.03 18.25 -24.63
C LEU A 510 13.39 17.58 -24.84
N GLU A 511 13.85 17.47 -26.08
CA GLU A 511 15.19 16.96 -26.41
C GLU A 511 16.28 17.84 -25.83
N PHE A 512 16.09 19.16 -25.87
CA PHE A 512 16.98 20.10 -25.21
C PHE A 512 17.00 19.88 -23.69
N LEU A 513 15.83 19.77 -23.03
CA LEU A 513 15.76 19.47 -21.60
C LEU A 513 16.39 18.12 -21.24
N LYS A 514 16.26 17.11 -22.12
CA LYS A 514 16.89 15.79 -21.94
C LYS A 514 18.42 15.85 -22.06
N GLN A 515 18.95 16.64 -22.98
CA GLN A 515 20.39 16.89 -23.11
C GLN A 515 20.96 17.59 -21.86
N GLU A 516 20.14 18.41 -21.22
CA GLU A 516 20.48 19.12 -19.99
C GLU A 516 20.10 18.37 -18.70
N ASN A 517 19.62 17.13 -18.80
CA ASN A 517 19.20 16.26 -17.70
C ASN A 517 18.16 16.89 -16.74
N ILE A 518 17.23 17.71 -17.23
CA ILE A 518 16.27 18.47 -16.40
C ILE A 518 14.91 17.78 -16.23
N SER A 519 14.61 16.61 -16.85
CA SER A 519 13.24 16.10 -16.79
C SER A 519 13.05 14.59 -16.78
N THR A 520 11.93 14.18 -16.16
CA THR A 520 11.38 12.83 -16.24
C THR A 520 10.33 12.71 -17.34
N GLU A 521 10.46 11.72 -18.22
CA GLU A 521 9.62 11.52 -19.39
C GLU A 521 8.12 11.35 -19.07
N GLU A 522 7.80 10.73 -17.94
CA GLU A 522 6.40 10.49 -17.53
C GLU A 522 5.62 11.76 -17.14
N ILE A 523 6.27 12.68 -16.42
CA ILE A 523 5.62 13.95 -16.01
C ILE A 523 5.32 14.80 -17.22
N GLN A 524 6.22 14.83 -18.19
CA GLN A 524 6.07 15.58 -19.43
C GLN A 524 4.95 15.03 -20.28
N LYS A 525 4.90 13.72 -20.47
CA LYS A 525 3.84 13.05 -21.22
C LYS A 525 2.46 13.34 -20.64
N LYS A 526 2.32 13.22 -19.32
CA LYS A 526 1.06 13.51 -18.60
C LYS A 526 0.63 14.96 -18.74
N PHE A 527 1.57 15.90 -18.56
CA PHE A 527 1.29 17.33 -18.67
C PHE A 527 0.88 17.72 -20.11
N ILE A 528 1.63 17.28 -21.12
CA ILE A 528 1.34 17.54 -22.53
C ILE A 528 -0.04 16.99 -22.90
N THR A 529 -0.36 15.77 -22.50
CA THR A 529 -1.67 15.15 -22.70
C THR A 529 -2.80 16.01 -22.12
N GLN A 530 -2.65 16.48 -20.89
CA GLN A 530 -3.66 17.33 -20.22
C GLN A 530 -3.89 18.66 -20.95
N VAL A 531 -2.82 19.29 -21.44
CA VAL A 531 -2.93 20.56 -22.19
C VAL A 531 -3.63 20.35 -23.53
N ILE A 532 -3.33 19.24 -24.23
CA ILE A 532 -3.97 18.89 -25.50
C ILE A 532 -5.47 18.63 -25.30
N VAL A 533 -5.84 17.82 -24.30
CA VAL A 533 -7.25 17.52 -23.95
C VAL A 533 -7.99 18.82 -23.65
N LYS A 534 -7.44 19.67 -22.78
CA LYS A 534 -8.05 20.95 -22.38
C LYS A 534 -8.24 21.94 -23.55
N ARG A 535 -7.37 21.91 -24.56
CA ARG A 535 -7.55 22.68 -25.80
C ARG A 535 -8.63 22.04 -26.66
N ALA A 536 -8.59 20.72 -26.85
CA ALA A 536 -9.52 19.99 -27.66
C ALA A 536 -10.98 20.11 -27.16
N GLU A 537 -11.20 20.15 -25.84
CA GLU A 537 -12.54 20.41 -25.26
C GLU A 537 -13.16 21.74 -25.70
N LYS A 538 -12.32 22.72 -26.09
CA LYS A 538 -12.74 24.08 -26.45
C LYS A 538 -12.67 24.37 -27.94
N ASP A 539 -11.99 23.56 -28.74
CA ASP A 539 -11.68 23.82 -30.14
C ASP A 539 -11.93 22.57 -31.02
N GLN A 540 -13.15 22.52 -31.60
CA GLN A 540 -13.55 21.43 -32.50
C GLN A 540 -12.71 21.32 -33.78
N MET A 541 -12.13 22.45 -34.27
CA MET A 541 -11.21 22.40 -35.39
C MET A 541 -9.91 21.72 -35.03
N PHE A 542 -9.41 22.01 -33.83
CA PHE A 542 -8.21 21.37 -33.31
C PHE A 542 -8.40 19.86 -33.09
N GLN A 543 -9.60 19.43 -32.63
CA GLN A 543 -9.94 18.00 -32.56
C GLN A 543 -9.79 17.31 -33.93
N LYS A 544 -10.35 17.88 -34.98
CA LYS A 544 -10.24 17.32 -36.36
C LYS A 544 -8.79 17.25 -36.82
N GLN A 545 -7.99 18.26 -36.52
CA GLN A 545 -6.58 18.29 -36.86
C GLN A 545 -5.77 17.23 -36.09
N LEU A 546 -6.12 16.92 -34.87
CA LEU A 546 -5.48 15.83 -34.10
C LEU A 546 -5.73 14.46 -34.75
N LEU A 547 -6.96 14.19 -35.22
CA LEU A 547 -7.27 12.95 -35.92
C LEU A 547 -6.55 12.86 -37.27
N GLN A 548 -6.54 13.94 -38.05
CA GLN A 548 -5.79 13.99 -39.32
C GLN A 548 -4.30 13.75 -39.11
N TRP A 549 -3.75 14.31 -38.02
CA TRP A 549 -2.35 14.06 -37.66
C TRP A 549 -2.11 12.58 -37.31
N GLU A 550 -3.00 11.92 -36.58
CA GLU A 550 -2.85 10.49 -36.23
C GLU A 550 -2.80 9.61 -37.49
N ASP A 551 -3.60 9.91 -38.49
CA ASP A 551 -3.65 9.16 -39.76
C ASP A 551 -2.43 9.42 -40.64
N MET A 552 -1.90 10.63 -40.65
CA MET A 552 -0.87 11.07 -41.63
C MET A 552 0.55 11.14 -41.04
N ALA A 553 0.72 11.10 -39.71
CA ALA A 553 2.03 11.31 -39.11
C ALA A 553 3.03 10.19 -39.39
N PRO A 554 4.31 10.52 -39.63
CA PRO A 554 5.37 9.52 -39.76
C PRO A 554 5.52 8.66 -38.52
N GLU A 555 5.92 7.42 -38.71
CA GLU A 555 6.06 6.45 -37.61
C GLU A 555 6.96 6.95 -36.44
N MET A 556 8.08 7.58 -36.79
CA MET A 556 8.99 8.17 -35.79
C MET A 556 8.34 9.28 -34.95
N ALA A 557 7.46 10.10 -35.56
CA ALA A 557 6.76 11.16 -34.85
C ALA A 557 5.71 10.58 -33.87
N ARG A 558 5.05 9.48 -34.24
CA ARG A 558 4.06 8.78 -33.39
C ARG A 558 4.69 8.15 -32.15
N PHE A 559 5.93 7.70 -32.23
CA PHE A 559 6.66 7.09 -31.12
C PHE A 559 7.44 8.10 -30.25
N SER A 560 7.52 9.36 -30.66
CA SER A 560 8.09 10.43 -29.83
C SER A 560 7.26 10.63 -28.54
N ILE A 561 7.86 11.21 -27.50
CA ILE A 561 7.15 11.51 -26.24
C ILE A 561 5.91 12.37 -26.48
N VAL A 562 6.04 13.37 -27.35
CA VAL A 562 4.93 14.26 -27.70
C VAL A 562 3.88 13.52 -28.53
N GLY A 563 4.29 12.69 -29.50
CA GLY A 563 3.38 11.86 -30.28
C GLY A 563 2.59 10.87 -29.45
N GLN A 564 3.24 10.23 -28.46
CA GLN A 564 2.56 9.37 -27.49
C GLN A 564 1.55 10.14 -26.63
N ALA A 565 1.90 11.38 -26.22
CA ALA A 565 0.99 12.25 -25.46
C ALA A 565 -0.22 12.68 -26.33
N VAL A 566 -0.02 12.96 -27.62
CA VAL A 566 -1.11 13.25 -28.57
C VAL A 566 -2.05 12.05 -28.71
N ARG A 567 -1.51 10.84 -28.92
CA ARG A 567 -2.32 9.61 -29.03
C ARG A 567 -3.10 9.30 -27.78
N LEU A 568 -2.49 9.52 -26.59
CA LEU A 568 -3.17 9.37 -25.32
C LEU A 568 -4.30 10.40 -25.16
N ALA A 569 -4.08 11.65 -25.60
CA ALA A 569 -5.11 12.68 -25.58
C ALA A 569 -6.27 12.33 -26.54
N ILE A 570 -5.97 11.84 -27.75
CA ILE A 570 -6.96 11.34 -28.68
C ILE A 570 -7.79 10.24 -28.05
N ALA A 571 -7.17 9.23 -27.45
CA ALA A 571 -7.87 8.14 -26.78
C ALA A 571 -8.78 8.63 -25.64
N LEU A 572 -8.35 9.61 -24.84
CA LEU A 572 -9.16 10.20 -23.76
C LEU A 572 -10.35 11.01 -24.29
N ILE A 573 -10.17 11.79 -25.34
CA ILE A 573 -11.24 12.63 -25.91
C ILE A 573 -12.35 11.77 -26.56
N TRP A 574 -11.97 10.65 -27.19
CA TRP A 574 -12.96 9.80 -27.90
C TRP A 574 -13.41 8.57 -27.10
N SER A 575 -12.82 8.25 -25.95
CA SER A 575 -13.34 7.22 -25.06
C SER A 575 -14.65 7.64 -24.33
N GLU A 576 -14.92 8.94 -24.26
CA GLU A 576 -16.20 9.46 -23.70
C GLU A 576 -17.33 9.55 -24.73
N VAL A 577 -17.06 9.25 -26.01
CA VAL A 577 -18.04 9.28 -27.09
C VAL A 577 -18.28 7.87 -27.64
N GLN A 578 -18.89 6.99 -26.86
CA GLN A 578 -19.65 5.88 -27.44
C GLN A 578 -21.15 6.18 -27.28
N PRO A 579 -21.90 6.17 -28.38
CA PRO A 579 -23.33 6.44 -28.35
C PRO A 579 -24.11 5.21 -27.88
N GLN A 580 -25.23 5.52 -27.30
CA GLN A 580 -26.36 4.64 -27.04
C GLN A 580 -26.70 3.66 -28.19
#